data_181b6f60dcd4d017ca3818bdeffceea0
#
_entry.id   181b6f60dcd4d017ca3818bdeffceea0
#
_cell.length_a   1.000
_cell.length_b   1.000
_cell.length_c   1.000
_cell.angle_alpha   90.00
_cell.angle_beta   90.00
_cell.angle_gamma   90.00
#
_symmetry.space_group_name_H-M   'P 1'
#
loop_
_entity.id
_entity.type
_entity.pdbx_description
1 polymer ?
#
loop_
_entity_poly.entity_id
_entity_poly.type
_entity_poly.pdbx_seq_one_letter_code
_entity_poly.pdbx_strand_id
1 'polypeptide(L)'
;MSQPTPGFSPAVAAPAPPRRAQPPPRKADAGRVAIDAAAVTDLDAPAVVRMPDGRIVERHMPAATQRMMHLSLLHARTRGYVELGAGKRVDGKLHIYTRRQVDHFLRGGASGDPEWLTRMLAVAAVHDQHDDELFIGVTPRSQPGASKQNVLYTRFLWLDVDGAEHLDRLWALLERYPATAIIDSAGSGGRHAYWRLDRLLPARVLTVGERTAINPINVLTRTVDKRTGRRRTRVVGYRDRASGVLLDSDERPVELIERYNTRLIHQLGTRANERGDPVPVGDPMCAEHARLMRWAGSPNHKTGRPARILTLDLYGRGYAPEELVGALPDPPGRPAGRRRTREREIRGRDPYKSIPAEDYFWRLARIEVPDDGWVSCPSPEHPDISPSCSVGDYRWRCFSCGHRGGIYDLASVLAHGPSGDALAGSREDFLRAVAAVRDEYGERR
;
A
#
# COMPACT_ATOMS: atom_id res chain seq x y z
N MET A 1 -71.98 10.45 -19.16
CA MET A 1 -71.60 9.33 -18.25
C MET A 1 -70.11 9.40 -18.04
N SER A 2 -69.70 10.01 -16.93
CA SER A 2 -68.31 10.24 -16.59
C SER A 2 -67.87 9.17 -15.58
N GLN A 3 -66.81 8.41 -15.89
CA GLN A 3 -66.24 7.41 -14.99
C GLN A 3 -65.38 8.11 -13.90
N PRO A 4 -65.41 7.60 -12.66
CA PRO A 4 -64.60 8.14 -11.58
C PRO A 4 -63.15 7.62 -11.65
N THR A 5 -62.21 8.52 -11.43
CA THR A 5 -60.75 8.28 -11.28
C THR A 5 -60.47 7.51 -9.97
N PRO A 6 -59.59 6.52 -9.96
CA PRO A 6 -59.21 5.82 -8.72
C PRO A 6 -58.31 6.69 -7.85
N GLY A 7 -58.69 6.85 -6.59
CA GLY A 7 -57.97 7.57 -5.57
C GLY A 7 -56.67 6.87 -5.16
N PHE A 8 -55.58 7.61 -5.10
CA PHE A 8 -54.33 7.18 -4.50
C PHE A 8 -54.48 7.13 -2.97
N SER A 9 -54.30 5.93 -2.39
CA SER A 9 -54.09 5.80 -0.95
C SER A 9 -52.64 6.15 -0.61
N PRO A 10 -52.38 6.92 0.46
CA PRO A 10 -51.00 7.19 0.88
C PRO A 10 -50.37 5.94 1.46
N ALA A 11 -49.19 5.61 0.98
CA ALA A 11 -48.41 4.50 1.49
C ALA A 11 -48.05 4.72 2.98
N VAL A 12 -48.45 3.78 3.81
CA VAL A 12 -48.07 3.74 5.23
C VAL A 12 -46.56 3.52 5.30
N ALA A 13 -45.84 4.46 5.85
CA ALA A 13 -44.40 4.35 6.08
C ALA A 13 -44.11 3.15 7.02
N ALA A 14 -43.24 2.26 6.58
CA ALA A 14 -42.78 1.14 7.40
C ALA A 14 -42.08 1.68 8.67
N PRO A 15 -42.31 1.05 9.85
CA PRO A 15 -41.69 1.47 11.08
C PRO A 15 -40.14 1.32 10.98
N ALA A 16 -39.42 2.33 11.46
CA ALA A 16 -37.97 2.31 11.53
C ALA A 16 -37.49 1.11 12.35
N PRO A 17 -36.42 0.41 11.91
CA PRO A 17 -35.90 -0.71 12.66
C PRO A 17 -35.45 -0.27 14.07
N PRO A 18 -35.66 -1.09 15.10
CA PRO A 18 -35.31 -0.74 16.47
C PRO A 18 -33.80 -0.43 16.55
N ARG A 19 -33.46 0.72 17.09
CA ARG A 19 -32.07 1.06 17.41
C ARG A 19 -31.49 -0.05 18.30
N ARG A 20 -30.51 -0.78 17.80
CA ARG A 20 -29.76 -1.74 18.63
C ARG A 20 -29.21 -0.95 19.83
N ALA A 21 -29.61 -1.35 21.03
CA ALA A 21 -29.05 -0.82 22.25
C ALA A 21 -27.51 -0.93 22.20
N GLN A 22 -26.83 0.17 22.45
CA GLN A 22 -25.37 0.14 22.61
C GLN A 22 -25.07 -0.81 23.78
N PRO A 23 -24.15 -1.78 23.60
CA PRO A 23 -23.76 -2.64 24.71
C PRO A 23 -23.20 -1.75 25.83
N PRO A 24 -23.49 -2.04 27.10
CA PRO A 24 -22.97 -1.28 28.22
C PRO A 24 -21.44 -1.24 28.15
N PRO A 25 -20.78 -0.15 28.60
CA PRO A 25 -19.35 -0.07 28.65
C PRO A 25 -18.83 -1.27 29.45
N ARG A 26 -18.12 -2.19 28.80
CA ARG A 26 -17.54 -3.36 29.45
C ARG A 26 -16.50 -2.85 30.43
N LYS A 27 -16.55 -3.36 31.68
CA LYS A 27 -15.52 -3.15 32.70
C LYS A 27 -14.15 -3.29 32.05
N ALA A 28 -13.27 -2.31 32.32
CA ALA A 28 -11.88 -2.36 31.87
C ALA A 28 -11.31 -3.75 32.17
N ASP A 29 -10.83 -4.45 31.14
CA ASP A 29 -10.29 -5.80 31.31
C ASP A 29 -9.11 -5.75 32.28
N ALA A 30 -9.36 -6.19 33.50
CA ALA A 30 -8.31 -6.47 34.48
C ALA A 30 -7.42 -7.57 33.86
N GLY A 31 -6.29 -7.21 33.26
CA GLY A 31 -5.36 -8.16 32.66
C GLY A 31 -4.78 -7.79 31.31
N ARG A 32 -4.97 -6.58 30.81
CA ARG A 32 -4.18 -6.08 29.68
C ARG A 32 -2.73 -5.86 30.10
N VAL A 33 -1.81 -6.19 29.21
CA VAL A 33 -0.40 -5.83 29.40
C VAL A 33 -0.35 -4.32 29.48
N ALA A 34 -0.18 -3.79 30.70
CA ALA A 34 0.21 -2.41 30.87
C ALA A 34 1.59 -2.29 30.21
N ILE A 35 1.65 -1.57 29.10
CA ILE A 35 2.90 -1.32 28.41
C ILE A 35 3.62 -0.28 29.25
N ASP A 36 4.63 -0.73 29.99
CA ASP A 36 5.55 0.20 30.63
C ASP A 36 6.31 0.94 29.51
N ALA A 37 6.09 2.24 29.41
CA ALA A 37 6.78 3.07 28.44
C ALA A 37 8.31 2.95 28.60
N ALA A 38 8.81 2.73 29.83
CA ALA A 38 10.23 2.51 30.09
C ALA A 38 10.75 1.20 29.48
N ALA A 39 9.98 0.10 29.55
CA ALA A 39 10.38 -1.19 28.97
C ALA A 39 10.44 -1.16 27.41
N VAL A 40 9.81 -0.17 26.80
CA VAL A 40 9.76 -0.04 25.33
C VAL A 40 10.77 0.98 24.80
N THR A 41 11.34 1.79 25.66
CA THR A 41 12.46 2.70 25.34
C THR A 41 13.81 2.03 25.46
N ASP A 42 13.95 1.03 26.33
CA ASP A 42 15.17 0.23 26.42
C ASP A 42 15.24 -0.75 25.24
N LEU A 43 16.19 -0.50 24.37
CA LEU A 43 16.38 -1.25 23.14
C LEU A 43 16.97 -2.65 23.36
N ASP A 44 17.47 -2.95 24.55
CA ASP A 44 18.00 -4.25 24.92
C ASP A 44 17.05 -5.02 25.87
N ALA A 45 15.95 -4.41 26.29
CA ALA A 45 14.96 -5.06 27.14
C ALA A 45 14.36 -6.31 26.47
N PRO A 46 14.04 -7.37 27.22
CA PRO A 46 13.33 -8.52 26.69
C PRO A 46 11.95 -8.15 26.15
N ALA A 47 11.47 -8.90 25.16
CA ALA A 47 10.11 -8.72 24.66
C ALA A 47 9.08 -9.13 25.75
N VAL A 48 8.05 -8.32 25.92
CA VAL A 48 6.93 -8.60 26.82
C VAL A 48 5.84 -9.36 26.08
N VAL A 49 5.60 -10.61 26.43
CA VAL A 49 4.68 -11.52 25.75
C VAL A 49 3.57 -11.97 26.69
N ARG A 50 2.31 -11.80 26.27
CA ARG A 50 1.17 -12.40 26.95
C ARG A 50 0.95 -13.82 26.48
N MET A 51 0.95 -14.75 27.41
CA MET A 51 0.72 -16.18 27.19
C MET A 51 -0.79 -16.53 27.15
N PRO A 52 -1.17 -17.74 26.64
CA PRO A 52 -2.58 -18.17 26.58
C PRO A 52 -3.29 -18.20 27.93
N ASP A 53 -2.58 -18.49 29.00
CA ASP A 53 -3.08 -18.53 30.37
C ASP A 53 -3.19 -17.14 31.02
N GLY A 54 -2.91 -16.08 30.26
CA GLY A 54 -2.94 -14.68 30.70
C GLY A 54 -1.67 -14.20 31.39
N ARG A 55 -0.70 -15.08 31.69
CA ARG A 55 0.59 -14.67 32.27
C ARG A 55 1.36 -13.79 31.30
N ILE A 56 2.04 -12.81 31.84
CA ILE A 56 2.98 -11.96 31.13
C ILE A 56 4.38 -12.50 31.41
N VAL A 57 5.14 -12.73 30.34
CA VAL A 57 6.52 -13.21 30.42
C VAL A 57 7.43 -12.29 29.61
N GLU A 58 8.61 -12.04 30.15
CA GLU A 58 9.69 -11.35 29.46
C GLU A 58 10.61 -12.38 28.81
N ARG A 59 10.92 -12.21 27.53
CA ARG A 59 11.75 -13.15 26.79
C ARG A 59 12.68 -12.45 25.82
N HIS A 60 13.94 -12.84 25.83
CA HIS A 60 14.84 -12.60 24.71
C HIS A 60 14.53 -13.62 23.61
N MET A 61 14.17 -13.14 22.43
CA MET A 61 13.79 -14.01 21.31
C MET A 61 14.82 -13.92 20.19
N PRO A 62 15.37 -15.08 19.75
CA PRO A 62 16.20 -15.13 18.55
C PRO A 62 15.44 -14.57 17.32
N ALA A 63 16.17 -14.07 16.33
CA ALA A 63 15.60 -13.47 15.12
C ALA A 63 14.59 -14.40 14.43
N ALA A 64 14.89 -15.68 14.30
CA ALA A 64 13.98 -16.66 13.70
C ALA A 64 12.66 -16.81 14.48
N THR A 65 12.72 -16.80 15.82
CA THR A 65 11.52 -16.83 16.67
C THR A 65 10.69 -15.56 16.49
N GLN A 66 11.32 -14.39 16.44
CA GLN A 66 10.63 -13.14 16.21
C GLN A 66 9.95 -13.11 14.84
N ARG A 67 10.61 -13.61 13.79
CA ARG A 67 10.02 -13.76 12.46
C ARG A 67 8.79 -14.66 12.48
N MET A 68 8.93 -15.84 13.10
CA MET A 68 7.84 -16.79 13.24
C MET A 68 6.63 -16.16 13.97
N MET A 69 6.88 -15.49 15.09
CA MET A 69 5.83 -14.88 15.90
C MET A 69 5.12 -13.74 15.14
N HIS A 70 5.87 -12.85 14.51
CA HIS A 70 5.30 -11.74 13.73
C HIS A 70 4.50 -12.25 12.52
N LEU A 71 5.04 -13.22 11.79
CA LEU A 71 4.36 -13.85 10.66
C LEU A 71 3.07 -14.55 11.11
N SER A 72 3.12 -15.30 12.21
CA SER A 72 1.96 -16.00 12.76
C SER A 72 0.90 -15.02 13.27
N LEU A 73 1.30 -13.92 13.91
CA LEU A 73 0.39 -12.87 14.33
C LEU A 73 -0.47 -12.38 13.15
N LEU A 74 0.20 -12.01 12.06
CA LEU A 74 -0.47 -11.40 10.92
C LEU A 74 -1.25 -12.42 10.08
N HIS A 75 -0.70 -13.65 9.90
CA HIS A 75 -1.11 -14.52 8.81
C HIS A 75 -1.49 -15.96 9.17
N ALA A 76 -1.39 -16.40 10.43
CA ALA A 76 -1.77 -17.78 10.80
C ALA A 76 -3.24 -18.13 10.46
N ARG A 77 -4.13 -17.13 10.41
CA ARG A 77 -5.55 -17.29 10.06
C ARG A 77 -5.90 -16.61 8.73
N THR A 78 -4.91 -16.39 7.87
CA THR A 78 -5.10 -15.71 6.59
C THR A 78 -5.44 -16.70 5.49
N ARG A 79 -6.48 -16.39 4.73
CA ARG A 79 -6.75 -17.01 3.42
C ARG A 79 -6.20 -16.11 2.33
N GLY A 80 -5.44 -16.67 1.41
CA GLY A 80 -4.79 -15.94 0.33
C GLY A 80 -3.27 -15.99 0.43
N TYR A 81 -2.62 -15.13 -0.34
CA TYR A 81 -1.17 -15.08 -0.44
C TYR A 81 -0.61 -13.99 0.47
N VAL A 82 0.49 -14.27 1.12
CA VAL A 82 1.29 -13.33 1.92
C VAL A 82 2.45 -12.86 1.07
N GLU A 83 2.62 -11.54 0.97
CA GLU A 83 3.73 -10.93 0.25
C GLU A 83 4.95 -10.82 1.16
N LEU A 84 6.09 -11.35 0.71
CA LEU A 84 7.41 -11.13 1.30
C LEU A 84 8.19 -10.15 0.42
N GLY A 85 8.84 -9.19 1.04
CA GLY A 85 9.73 -8.25 0.36
C GLY A 85 11.16 -8.44 0.85
N ALA A 86 12.13 -8.36 -0.06
CA ALA A 86 13.53 -8.28 0.29
C ALA A 86 14.20 -7.16 -0.48
N GLY A 87 15.18 -6.52 0.12
CA GLY A 87 15.85 -5.40 -0.50
C GLY A 87 17.20 -5.07 0.12
N LYS A 88 17.95 -4.27 -0.62
CA LYS A 88 19.25 -3.73 -0.20
C LYS A 88 19.23 -2.22 -0.20
N ARG A 89 20.16 -1.65 0.55
CA ARG A 89 20.43 -0.22 0.48
C ARG A 89 21.51 0.05 -0.54
N VAL A 90 21.19 0.95 -1.47
CA VAL A 90 22.13 1.52 -2.43
C VAL A 90 22.11 3.03 -2.20
N ASP A 91 23.27 3.63 -1.93
CA ASP A 91 23.40 5.06 -1.60
C ASP A 91 22.44 5.49 -0.46
N GLY A 92 22.33 4.67 0.59
CA GLY A 92 21.46 4.91 1.74
C GLY A 92 19.96 4.73 1.47
N LYS A 93 19.54 4.53 0.21
CA LYS A 93 18.14 4.31 -0.18
C LYS A 93 17.81 2.82 -0.25
N LEU A 94 16.68 2.44 0.31
CA LEU A 94 16.18 1.06 0.25
C LEU A 94 15.56 0.78 -1.12
N HIS A 95 16.04 -0.29 -1.76
CA HIS A 95 15.50 -0.83 -3.01
C HIS A 95 14.94 -2.23 -2.76
N ILE A 96 13.62 -2.38 -2.83
CA ILE A 96 12.96 -3.69 -2.71
C ILE A 96 12.90 -4.31 -4.12
N TYR A 97 13.70 -5.36 -4.35
CA TYR A 97 13.90 -5.97 -5.66
C TYR A 97 13.11 -7.26 -5.88
N THR A 98 12.64 -7.91 -4.81
CA THR A 98 11.92 -9.20 -4.90
C THR A 98 10.40 -9.05 -4.93
N ARG A 99 9.88 -7.84 -4.88
CA ARG A 99 8.44 -7.56 -4.74
C ARG A 99 7.54 -8.17 -5.83
N ARG A 100 8.13 -8.61 -6.94
CA ARG A 100 7.39 -9.16 -8.08
C ARG A 100 7.63 -10.63 -8.33
N GLN A 101 8.57 -11.23 -7.64
CA GLN A 101 8.86 -12.66 -7.79
C GLN A 101 7.72 -13.46 -7.17
N VAL A 102 7.19 -14.44 -7.91
CA VAL A 102 6.03 -15.24 -7.50
C VAL A 102 6.32 -16.07 -6.24
N ASP A 103 7.57 -16.50 -6.06
CA ASP A 103 8.03 -17.23 -4.88
C ASP A 103 8.00 -16.42 -3.58
N HIS A 104 7.88 -15.10 -3.68
CA HIS A 104 7.69 -14.20 -2.54
C HIS A 104 6.20 -13.97 -2.18
N PHE A 105 5.28 -14.69 -2.86
CA PHE A 105 3.85 -14.69 -2.57
C PHE A 105 3.43 -16.10 -2.17
N LEU A 106 3.49 -16.40 -0.88
CA LEU A 106 3.20 -17.72 -0.35
C LEU A 106 1.80 -17.77 0.28
N ARG A 107 1.17 -18.95 0.25
CA ARG A 107 -0.15 -19.13 0.88
C ARG A 107 -0.06 -18.96 2.38
N GLY A 108 -1.03 -18.26 2.99
CA GLY A 108 -1.14 -18.11 4.44
C GLY A 108 -1.66 -19.38 5.14
N GLY A 109 -1.53 -19.42 6.47
CA GLY A 109 -1.84 -20.60 7.27
C GLY A 109 -3.25 -21.14 7.17
N ALA A 110 -4.28 -20.29 6.98
CA ALA A 110 -5.67 -20.70 6.81
C ALA A 110 -5.99 -21.22 5.40
N SER A 111 -5.03 -21.22 4.49
CA SER A 111 -5.21 -21.72 3.11
C SER A 111 -5.06 -23.24 2.98
N GLY A 112 -4.95 -23.96 4.09
CA GLY A 112 -4.84 -25.42 4.12
C GLY A 112 -3.43 -25.95 3.79
N ASP A 113 -2.42 -25.10 3.83
CA ASP A 113 -1.03 -25.48 3.67
C ASP A 113 -0.36 -25.64 5.05
N PRO A 114 -0.11 -26.87 5.52
CA PRO A 114 0.48 -27.10 6.85
C PRO A 114 1.93 -26.61 6.95
N GLU A 115 2.62 -26.48 5.83
CA GLU A 115 4.05 -26.12 5.78
C GLU A 115 4.27 -24.65 5.44
N TRP A 116 3.21 -23.86 5.36
CA TRP A 116 3.30 -22.46 4.93
C TRP A 116 4.34 -21.64 5.70
N LEU A 117 4.38 -21.84 7.03
CA LEU A 117 5.29 -21.13 7.92
C LEU A 117 6.75 -21.54 7.65
N THR A 118 6.99 -22.84 7.52
CA THR A 118 8.32 -23.39 7.21
C THR A 118 8.84 -22.85 5.88
N ARG A 119 7.97 -22.80 4.85
CA ARG A 119 8.36 -22.26 3.54
C ARG A 119 8.67 -20.76 3.61
N MET A 120 7.89 -19.99 4.32
CA MET A 120 8.15 -18.56 4.48
C MET A 120 9.47 -18.31 5.21
N LEU A 121 9.74 -19.07 6.26
CA LEU A 121 11.01 -18.97 7.00
C LEU A 121 12.20 -19.45 6.15
N ALA A 122 12.00 -20.44 5.28
CA ALA A 122 13.04 -20.88 4.34
C ALA A 122 13.40 -19.78 3.32
N VAL A 123 12.41 -19.07 2.77
CA VAL A 123 12.66 -17.91 1.91
C VAL A 123 13.44 -16.83 2.67
N ALA A 124 13.06 -16.54 3.91
CA ALA A 124 13.79 -15.58 4.74
C ALA A 124 15.25 -16.00 4.97
N ALA A 125 15.50 -17.29 5.21
CA ALA A 125 16.85 -17.80 5.43
C ALA A 125 17.76 -17.66 4.19
N VAL A 126 17.22 -17.79 2.99
CA VAL A 126 17.96 -17.50 1.74
C VAL A 126 18.40 -16.04 1.70
N HIS A 127 17.50 -15.13 2.04
CA HIS A 127 17.82 -13.70 2.04
C HIS A 127 18.78 -13.29 3.16
N ASP A 128 18.77 -14.00 4.31
CA ASP A 128 19.76 -13.80 5.37
C ASP A 128 21.19 -14.10 4.89
N GLN A 129 21.37 -15.11 4.02
CA GLN A 129 22.68 -15.43 3.42
C GLN A 129 23.21 -14.31 2.52
N HIS A 130 22.29 -13.48 2.00
CA HIS A 130 22.60 -12.32 1.16
C HIS A 130 22.59 -10.99 1.92
N ASP A 131 22.38 -11.03 3.25
CA ASP A 131 22.31 -9.86 4.11
C ASP A 131 21.25 -8.85 3.65
N ASP A 132 20.07 -9.36 3.31
CA ASP A 132 18.95 -8.53 2.83
C ASP A 132 18.07 -8.02 3.98
N GLU A 133 17.55 -6.80 3.83
CA GLU A 133 16.47 -6.31 4.69
C GLU A 133 15.15 -6.98 4.29
N LEU A 134 14.43 -7.56 5.26
CA LEU A 134 13.18 -8.27 4.98
C LEU A 134 11.95 -7.51 5.44
N PHE A 135 10.90 -7.63 4.64
CA PHE A 135 9.61 -6.99 4.83
C PHE A 135 8.49 -7.99 4.63
N ILE A 136 7.35 -7.71 5.25
CA ILE A 136 6.14 -8.54 5.15
C ILE A 136 4.93 -7.66 4.84
N GLY A 137 4.08 -8.10 3.94
CA GLY A 137 2.78 -7.47 3.70
C GLY A 137 1.84 -7.72 4.88
N VAL A 138 1.21 -6.67 5.40
CA VAL A 138 0.24 -6.81 6.50
C VAL A 138 -1.06 -7.47 6.03
N THR A 139 -1.38 -7.30 4.76
CA THR A 139 -2.65 -7.75 4.16
C THR A 139 -2.46 -8.92 3.21
N PRO A 140 -3.36 -9.90 3.19
CA PRO A 140 -3.31 -10.99 2.22
C PRO A 140 -3.72 -10.54 0.82
N ARG A 141 -3.18 -11.23 -0.19
CA ARG A 141 -3.48 -11.05 -1.61
C ARG A 141 -4.39 -12.16 -2.13
N SER A 142 -5.23 -11.86 -3.11
CA SER A 142 -6.05 -12.86 -3.82
C SER A 142 -5.23 -13.75 -4.74
N GLN A 143 -4.12 -13.20 -5.25
CA GLN A 143 -3.18 -13.85 -6.15
C GLN A 143 -1.78 -13.25 -5.95
N PRO A 144 -0.71 -13.91 -6.41
CA PRO A 144 0.61 -13.31 -6.47
C PRO A 144 0.60 -11.98 -7.21
N GLY A 145 1.34 -11.00 -6.69
CA GLY A 145 1.46 -9.67 -7.28
C GLY A 145 1.25 -8.54 -6.28
N ALA A 146 2.09 -7.51 -6.37
CA ALA A 146 2.14 -6.39 -5.43
C ALA A 146 1.02 -5.35 -5.62
N SER A 147 0.11 -5.55 -6.57
CA SER A 147 -0.97 -4.62 -6.85
C SER A 147 -1.91 -4.45 -5.65
N LYS A 148 -2.31 -3.22 -5.37
CA LYS A 148 -3.36 -2.90 -4.40
C LYS A 148 -4.67 -3.65 -4.66
N GLN A 149 -4.97 -3.90 -5.93
CA GLN A 149 -6.19 -4.59 -6.36
C GLN A 149 -6.23 -6.05 -5.89
N ASN A 150 -5.07 -6.64 -5.60
CA ASN A 150 -4.98 -8.01 -5.09
C ASN A 150 -5.25 -8.10 -3.59
N VAL A 151 -5.28 -6.99 -2.85
CA VAL A 151 -5.57 -7.01 -1.41
C VAL A 151 -7.03 -7.40 -1.18
N LEU A 152 -7.24 -8.36 -0.28
CA LEU A 152 -8.55 -8.89 0.04
C LEU A 152 -9.18 -8.20 1.25
N TYR A 153 -8.48 -8.23 2.36
CA TYR A 153 -8.95 -7.76 3.67
C TYR A 153 -7.77 -7.55 4.62
N THR A 154 -8.04 -7.04 5.81
CA THR A 154 -7.12 -7.08 6.94
C THR A 154 -7.79 -7.59 8.22
N ARG A 155 -6.99 -8.09 9.14
CA ARG A 155 -7.33 -8.34 10.55
C ARG A 155 -6.71 -7.32 11.48
N PHE A 156 -5.93 -6.39 10.95
CA PHE A 156 -5.20 -5.40 11.73
C PHE A 156 -5.35 -4.01 11.13
N LEU A 157 -5.38 -3.01 11.99
CA LEU A 157 -4.94 -1.67 11.66
C LEU A 157 -3.52 -1.50 12.19
N TRP A 158 -2.74 -0.63 11.57
CA TRP A 158 -1.34 -0.44 11.91
C TRP A 158 -0.89 0.99 11.73
N LEU A 159 0.18 1.33 12.46
CA LEU A 159 0.90 2.60 12.37
C LEU A 159 2.39 2.34 12.21
N ASP A 160 3.07 3.27 11.57
CA ASP A 160 4.50 3.48 11.65
C ASP A 160 4.76 4.90 12.16
N VAL A 161 5.51 5.00 13.24
CA VAL A 161 5.93 6.27 13.84
C VAL A 161 7.43 6.35 13.73
N ASP A 162 7.91 7.24 12.90
CA ASP A 162 9.33 7.52 12.73
C ASP A 162 9.81 8.52 13.77
N GLY A 163 10.94 8.20 14.42
CA GLY A 163 11.62 9.07 15.37
C GLY A 163 11.16 8.89 16.82
N ALA A 164 12.15 8.88 17.71
CA ALA A 164 11.91 8.73 19.17
C ALA A 164 11.17 9.93 19.76
N GLU A 165 11.30 11.10 19.15
CA GLU A 165 10.70 12.36 19.58
C GLU A 165 9.17 12.41 19.49
N HIS A 166 8.58 11.38 18.87
CA HIS A 166 7.13 11.28 18.66
C HIS A 166 6.49 10.14 19.47
N LEU A 167 7.28 9.43 20.27
CA LEU A 167 6.79 8.25 21.00
C LEU A 167 5.79 8.60 22.10
N ASP A 168 5.88 9.76 22.72
CA ASP A 168 4.92 10.26 23.71
C ASP A 168 3.48 10.25 23.17
N ARG A 169 3.29 10.63 21.90
CA ARG A 169 1.99 10.62 21.23
C ARG A 169 1.51 9.21 20.95
N LEU A 170 2.42 8.31 20.57
CA LEU A 170 2.09 6.90 20.41
C LEU A 170 1.70 6.31 21.78
N TRP A 171 2.42 6.63 22.86
CA TRP A 171 2.10 6.14 24.21
C TRP A 171 0.72 6.59 24.67
N ALA A 172 0.36 7.84 24.47
CA ALA A 172 -0.98 8.34 24.81
C ALA A 172 -2.10 7.58 24.02
N LEU A 173 -1.84 7.20 22.79
CA LEU A 173 -2.77 6.36 22.02
C LEU A 173 -2.83 4.92 22.56
N LEU A 174 -1.68 4.36 22.94
CA LEU A 174 -1.57 2.99 23.46
C LEU A 174 -2.16 2.83 24.86
N GLU A 175 -2.11 3.85 25.72
CA GLU A 175 -2.82 3.88 26.99
C GLU A 175 -4.32 3.74 26.80
N ARG A 176 -4.86 4.41 25.79
CA ARG A 176 -6.29 4.34 25.45
C ARG A 176 -6.65 3.06 24.71
N TYR A 177 -5.82 2.63 23.78
CA TYR A 177 -6.01 1.46 22.93
C TYR A 177 -4.74 0.62 22.89
N PRO A 178 -4.52 -0.28 23.87
CA PRO A 178 -3.36 -1.16 23.89
C PRO A 178 -3.22 -1.95 22.58
N ALA A 179 -2.04 -1.86 21.94
CA ALA A 179 -1.77 -2.57 20.72
C ALA A 179 -1.63 -4.08 20.95
N THR A 180 -1.95 -4.87 19.93
CA THR A 180 -1.72 -6.31 19.92
C THR A 180 -0.23 -6.64 19.80
N ALA A 181 0.51 -5.81 19.07
CA ALA A 181 1.96 -5.91 18.98
C ALA A 181 2.59 -4.54 18.76
N ILE A 182 3.79 -4.37 19.32
CA ILE A 182 4.67 -3.23 19.07
C ILE A 182 6.00 -3.80 18.62
N ILE A 183 6.51 -3.28 17.50
CA ILE A 183 7.79 -3.70 16.92
C ILE A 183 8.69 -2.47 16.82
N ASP A 184 9.91 -2.59 17.36
CA ASP A 184 10.99 -1.67 17.06
C ASP A 184 11.42 -1.89 15.61
N SER A 185 11.24 -0.90 14.75
CA SER A 185 11.66 -0.98 13.36
C SER A 185 13.18 -0.89 13.18
N ALA A 186 13.91 -0.78 14.30
CA ALA A 186 15.36 -0.59 14.35
C ALA A 186 15.84 0.65 13.58
N GLY A 187 14.96 1.64 13.44
CA GLY A 187 15.29 2.94 12.88
C GLY A 187 15.86 3.90 13.93
N SER A 188 15.60 5.19 13.75
CA SER A 188 15.92 6.27 14.68
C SER A 188 14.93 6.35 15.86
N GLY A 189 14.56 5.21 16.44
CA GLY A 189 13.54 5.11 17.49
C GLY A 189 12.13 4.84 16.98
N GLY A 190 11.97 4.52 15.68
CA GLY A 190 10.66 4.26 15.08
C GLY A 190 9.97 3.01 15.61
N ARG A 191 8.64 3.02 15.64
CA ARG A 191 7.80 1.93 16.14
C ARG A 191 6.69 1.61 15.16
N HIS A 192 6.51 0.31 14.87
CA HIS A 192 5.30 -0.21 14.26
C HIS A 192 4.35 -0.69 15.35
N ALA A 193 3.12 -0.26 15.32
CA ALA A 193 2.08 -0.74 16.23
C ALA A 193 0.94 -1.37 15.44
N TYR A 194 0.42 -2.50 15.95
CA TYR A 194 -0.62 -3.29 15.31
C TYR A 194 -1.79 -3.52 16.27
N TRP A 195 -3.01 -3.23 15.82
CA TRP A 195 -4.24 -3.50 16.56
C TRP A 195 -5.05 -4.56 15.84
N ARG A 196 -5.26 -5.69 16.51
CA ARG A 196 -6.13 -6.74 15.97
C ARG A 196 -7.58 -6.28 15.97
N LEU A 197 -8.27 -6.56 14.87
CA LEU A 197 -9.69 -6.27 14.71
C LEU A 197 -10.53 -7.45 15.18
N ASP A 198 -11.72 -7.17 15.69
CA ASP A 198 -12.74 -8.15 16.10
C ASP A 198 -13.37 -8.86 14.90
N ARG A 199 -13.30 -8.23 13.72
CA ARG A 199 -13.78 -8.75 12.44
C ARG A 199 -12.79 -8.49 11.31
N LEU A 200 -13.01 -9.18 10.19
CA LEU A 200 -12.30 -8.88 8.96
C LEU A 200 -12.77 -7.53 8.42
N LEU A 201 -11.82 -6.65 8.11
CA LEU A 201 -12.06 -5.40 7.41
C LEU A 201 -11.75 -5.64 5.92
N PRO A 202 -12.72 -5.57 5.02
CA PRO A 202 -12.47 -5.73 3.59
C PRO A 202 -11.61 -4.58 3.06
N ALA A 203 -10.79 -4.88 2.05
CA ALA A 203 -9.93 -3.86 1.45
C ALA A 203 -10.76 -2.73 0.83
N ARG A 204 -11.88 -3.11 0.19
CA ARG A 204 -12.74 -2.19 -0.54
C ARG A 204 -14.20 -2.45 -0.26
N VAL A 205 -14.96 -1.39 -0.31
CA VAL A 205 -16.42 -1.43 -0.42
C VAL A 205 -16.83 -0.61 -1.63
N LEU A 206 -17.85 -1.07 -2.34
CA LEU A 206 -18.49 -0.29 -3.38
C LEU A 206 -19.74 0.38 -2.79
N THR A 207 -19.86 1.65 -3.02
CA THR A 207 -21.08 2.38 -2.72
C THR A 207 -21.94 2.44 -3.99
N VAL A 208 -23.07 1.76 -3.95
CA VAL A 208 -24.08 1.75 -5.02
C VAL A 208 -25.33 2.38 -4.44
N GLY A 209 -25.46 3.69 -4.55
CA GLY A 209 -26.55 4.37 -3.87
C GLY A 209 -26.56 4.04 -2.38
N GLU A 210 -27.58 3.37 -1.90
CA GLU A 210 -27.70 2.90 -0.50
C GLU A 210 -27.10 1.50 -0.25
N ARG A 211 -26.60 0.84 -1.29
CA ARG A 211 -26.01 -0.50 -1.19
C ARG A 211 -24.52 -0.43 -1.04
N THR A 212 -24.00 -1.26 -0.15
CA THR A 212 -22.57 -1.44 0.05
C THR A 212 -22.20 -2.86 -0.33
N ALA A 213 -21.45 -3.05 -1.39
CA ALA A 213 -20.88 -4.33 -1.77
C ALA A 213 -19.47 -4.49 -1.17
N ILE A 214 -19.19 -5.66 -0.61
CA ILE A 214 -17.92 -5.97 0.06
C ILE A 214 -17.07 -6.85 -0.86
N ASN A 215 -15.77 -6.54 -0.98
CA ASN A 215 -14.82 -7.30 -1.80
C ASN A 215 -15.26 -7.45 -3.26
N PRO A 216 -15.41 -6.37 -4.01
CA PRO A 216 -15.76 -6.44 -5.41
C PRO A 216 -14.68 -7.15 -6.22
N ILE A 217 -15.10 -7.93 -7.21
CA ILE A 217 -14.22 -8.52 -8.21
C ILE A 217 -14.16 -7.56 -9.39
N ASN A 218 -12.97 -7.14 -9.78
CA ASN A 218 -12.81 -6.35 -10.98
C ASN A 218 -13.24 -7.15 -12.21
N VAL A 219 -14.12 -6.60 -13.01
CA VAL A 219 -14.48 -7.16 -14.31
C VAL A 219 -13.58 -6.51 -15.34
N LEU A 220 -12.70 -7.32 -15.91
CA LEU A 220 -11.74 -6.89 -16.90
C LEU A 220 -12.29 -7.19 -18.30
N THR A 221 -12.15 -6.27 -19.21
CA THR A 221 -12.38 -6.53 -20.64
C THR A 221 -11.14 -6.21 -21.43
N ARG A 222 -10.90 -7.02 -22.47
CA ARG A 222 -9.88 -6.72 -23.47
C ARG A 222 -10.50 -5.81 -24.52
N THR A 223 -10.02 -4.59 -24.60
CA THR A 223 -10.40 -3.63 -25.62
C THR A 223 -9.27 -3.47 -26.61
N VAL A 224 -9.63 -3.18 -27.84
CA VAL A 224 -8.66 -2.76 -28.85
C VAL A 224 -8.75 -1.24 -28.94
N ASP A 225 -7.65 -0.57 -28.68
CA ASP A 225 -7.55 0.87 -28.91
C ASP A 225 -7.72 1.13 -30.41
N LYS A 226 -8.79 1.83 -30.77
CA LYS A 226 -9.14 2.06 -32.18
C LYS A 226 -8.10 2.86 -32.95
N ARG A 227 -7.29 3.66 -32.25
CA ARG A 227 -6.26 4.52 -32.85
C ARG A 227 -4.95 3.74 -33.08
N THR A 228 -4.57 2.90 -32.14
CA THR A 228 -3.28 2.21 -32.13
C THR A 228 -3.36 0.73 -32.52
N GLY A 229 -4.58 0.17 -32.62
CA GLY A 229 -4.80 -1.26 -32.87
C GLY A 229 -4.41 -2.17 -31.70
N ARG A 230 -3.96 -1.62 -30.57
CA ARG A 230 -3.46 -2.37 -29.42
C ARG A 230 -4.58 -2.95 -28.57
N ARG A 231 -4.34 -4.14 -28.07
CA ARG A 231 -5.20 -4.77 -27.07
C ARG A 231 -4.85 -4.21 -25.69
N ARG A 232 -5.85 -3.71 -24.97
CA ARG A 232 -5.73 -3.24 -23.59
C ARG A 232 -6.71 -3.97 -22.70
N THR A 233 -6.28 -4.27 -21.50
CA THR A 233 -7.17 -4.71 -20.45
C THR A 233 -7.67 -3.47 -19.68
N ARG A 234 -8.97 -3.30 -19.63
CA ARG A 234 -9.62 -2.20 -18.91
C ARG A 234 -10.58 -2.76 -17.88
N VAL A 235 -10.59 -2.19 -16.68
CA VAL A 235 -11.68 -2.41 -15.74
C VAL A 235 -12.92 -1.74 -16.31
N VAL A 236 -13.93 -2.52 -16.61
CA VAL A 236 -15.22 -2.04 -17.16
C VAL A 236 -16.32 -2.01 -16.13
N GLY A 237 -16.10 -2.58 -14.95
CA GLY A 237 -17.04 -2.60 -13.86
C GLY A 237 -16.54 -3.48 -12.72
N TYR A 238 -17.39 -3.62 -11.74
CA TYR A 238 -17.14 -4.44 -10.57
C TYR A 238 -18.28 -5.44 -10.44
N ARG A 239 -17.95 -6.62 -9.95
CA ARG A 239 -18.94 -7.64 -9.65
C ARG A 239 -19.01 -7.83 -8.14
N ASP A 240 -20.18 -7.75 -7.57
CA ASP A 240 -20.38 -8.16 -6.18
C ASP A 240 -20.09 -9.67 -6.05
N ARG A 241 -19.23 -10.02 -5.10
CA ARG A 241 -18.81 -11.40 -4.90
C ARG A 241 -19.94 -12.30 -4.39
N ALA A 242 -20.81 -11.76 -3.55
CA ALA A 242 -21.87 -12.53 -2.92
C ALA A 242 -23.02 -12.82 -3.88
N SER A 243 -23.48 -11.81 -4.60
CA SER A 243 -24.61 -11.91 -5.53
C SER A 243 -24.21 -12.25 -6.96
N GLY A 244 -22.94 -12.05 -7.34
CA GLY A 244 -22.46 -12.16 -8.72
C GLY A 244 -22.98 -11.06 -9.66
N VAL A 245 -23.72 -10.08 -9.14
CA VAL A 245 -24.29 -8.99 -9.93
C VAL A 245 -23.19 -8.06 -10.43
N LEU A 246 -23.22 -7.70 -11.72
CA LEU A 246 -22.34 -6.69 -12.30
C LEU A 246 -22.80 -5.31 -11.81
N LEU A 247 -21.89 -4.56 -11.21
CA LEU A 247 -22.11 -3.21 -10.74
C LEU A 247 -21.68 -2.21 -11.82
N ASP A 248 -22.33 -1.05 -11.84
CA ASP A 248 -22.04 -0.03 -12.86
C ASP A 248 -20.60 0.49 -12.77
N SER A 249 -20.00 0.83 -13.91
CA SER A 249 -18.63 1.34 -14.00
C SER A 249 -18.43 2.70 -13.33
N ASP A 250 -19.50 3.45 -13.06
CA ASP A 250 -19.42 4.73 -12.37
C ASP A 250 -19.28 4.60 -10.85
N GLU A 251 -19.47 3.38 -10.33
CA GLU A 251 -19.27 3.09 -8.93
C GLU A 251 -17.79 2.99 -8.61
N ARG A 252 -17.31 3.90 -7.79
CA ARG A 252 -15.91 3.91 -7.35
C ARG A 252 -15.75 3.13 -6.07
N PRO A 253 -14.81 2.17 -6.03
CA PRO A 253 -14.50 1.50 -4.78
C PRO A 253 -13.94 2.49 -3.77
N VAL A 254 -14.42 2.40 -2.54
CA VAL A 254 -13.85 3.09 -1.38
C VAL A 254 -12.78 2.18 -0.79
N GLU A 255 -11.55 2.64 -0.75
CA GLU A 255 -10.42 1.92 -0.15
C GLU A 255 -10.56 1.96 1.38
N LEU A 256 -11.28 0.99 1.93
CA LEU A 256 -11.74 1.03 3.31
C LEU A 256 -10.58 0.93 4.31
N ILE A 257 -9.61 0.03 4.08
CA ILE A 257 -8.44 -0.13 4.95
C ILE A 257 -7.64 1.18 4.99
N GLU A 258 -7.38 1.78 3.83
CA GLU A 258 -6.64 3.05 3.74
C GLU A 258 -7.36 4.17 4.51
N ARG A 259 -8.69 4.20 4.45
CA ARG A 259 -9.49 5.17 5.18
C ARG A 259 -9.35 5.02 6.69
N TYR A 260 -9.44 3.80 7.21
CA TYR A 260 -9.28 3.53 8.64
C TYR A 260 -7.84 3.77 9.12
N ASN A 261 -6.83 3.31 8.39
CA ASN A 261 -5.43 3.57 8.74
C ASN A 261 -5.10 5.07 8.70
N THR A 262 -5.60 5.80 7.70
CA THR A 262 -5.43 7.27 7.63
C THR A 262 -6.00 7.94 8.87
N ARG A 263 -7.20 7.56 9.30
CA ARG A 263 -7.81 8.10 10.52
C ARG A 263 -7.00 7.76 11.78
N LEU A 264 -6.47 6.54 11.85
CA LEU A 264 -5.63 6.11 12.97
C LEU A 264 -4.33 6.93 13.01
N ILE A 265 -3.68 7.16 11.87
CA ILE A 265 -2.49 8.01 11.74
C ILE A 265 -2.79 9.44 12.24
N HIS A 266 -3.93 10.00 11.86
CA HIS A 266 -4.31 11.34 12.29
C HIS A 266 -4.60 11.48 13.78
N GLN A 267 -4.87 10.40 14.51
CA GLN A 267 -4.98 10.45 15.98
C GLN A 267 -3.69 10.84 16.68
N LEU A 268 -2.53 10.59 16.06
CA LEU A 268 -1.24 11.03 16.58
C LEU A 268 -1.01 12.54 16.45
N GLY A 269 -1.91 13.23 15.72
CA GLY A 269 -1.80 14.66 15.44
C GLY A 269 -0.78 14.97 14.34
N THR A 270 -0.38 16.23 14.28
CA THR A 270 0.52 16.75 13.26
C THR A 270 1.82 17.29 13.86
N ARG A 271 2.86 17.36 13.04
CA ARG A 271 4.13 18.04 13.29
C ARG A 271 4.41 19.01 12.13
N ALA A 272 5.25 19.99 12.36
CA ALA A 272 5.77 20.81 11.27
C ALA A 272 6.86 20.05 10.50
N ASN A 273 6.83 20.09 9.18
CA ASN A 273 7.94 19.64 8.34
C ASN A 273 9.02 20.72 8.24
N GLU A 274 10.09 20.45 7.49
CA GLU A 274 11.19 21.41 7.27
C GLU A 274 10.74 22.75 6.68
N ARG A 275 9.57 22.81 6.05
CA ARG A 275 8.98 24.02 5.47
C ARG A 275 7.97 24.71 6.37
N GLY A 276 7.75 24.16 7.57
CA GLY A 276 6.73 24.62 8.52
C GLY A 276 5.31 24.14 8.22
N ASP A 277 5.09 23.31 7.20
CA ASP A 277 3.76 22.80 6.87
C ASP A 277 3.36 21.69 7.85
N PRO A 278 2.08 21.61 8.26
CA PRO A 278 1.60 20.56 9.13
C PRO A 278 1.55 19.22 8.36
N VAL A 279 2.27 18.21 8.87
CA VAL A 279 2.26 16.84 8.37
C VAL A 279 1.88 15.87 9.50
N PRO A 280 1.27 14.73 9.23
CA PRO A 280 0.99 13.73 10.26
C PRO A 280 2.25 13.26 10.97
N VAL A 281 2.15 12.92 12.24
CA VAL A 281 3.25 12.35 13.03
C VAL A 281 3.54 10.91 12.58
N GLY A 282 2.52 10.08 12.38
CA GLY A 282 2.69 8.76 11.77
C GLY A 282 2.94 8.86 10.27
N ASP A 283 3.69 7.89 9.71
CA ASP A 283 3.96 7.83 8.26
C ASP A 283 2.66 7.69 7.46
N PRO A 284 2.25 8.71 6.68
CA PRO A 284 1.04 8.64 5.88
C PRO A 284 1.09 7.56 4.79
N MET A 285 2.29 7.11 4.39
CA MET A 285 2.44 6.02 3.44
C MET A 285 2.01 4.68 4.02
N CYS A 286 1.98 4.55 5.35
CA CYS A 286 1.47 3.36 6.03
C CYS A 286 -0.04 3.19 5.94
N ALA A 287 -0.78 4.22 5.53
CA ALA A 287 -2.20 4.07 5.22
C ALA A 287 -2.46 3.11 4.06
N GLU A 288 -1.50 2.98 3.14
CA GLU A 288 -1.63 2.12 1.96
C GLU A 288 -1.79 0.65 2.36
N HIS A 289 -2.89 0.02 1.93
CA HIS A 289 -3.18 -1.36 2.31
C HIS A 289 -2.26 -2.41 1.64
N ALA A 290 -1.50 -2.03 0.60
CA ALA A 290 -0.47 -2.86 -0.02
C ALA A 290 0.93 -2.67 0.62
N ARG A 291 1.01 -1.95 1.75
CA ARG A 291 2.27 -1.62 2.41
C ARG A 291 3.00 -2.86 2.88
N LEU A 292 4.30 -2.86 2.66
CA LEU A 292 5.23 -3.78 3.30
C LEU A 292 5.78 -3.13 4.57
N MET A 293 5.71 -3.86 5.67
CA MET A 293 6.27 -3.47 6.96
C MET A 293 7.53 -4.28 7.24
N ARG A 294 8.50 -3.69 7.91
CA ARG A 294 9.72 -4.42 8.27
C ARG A 294 9.39 -5.65 9.12
N TRP A 295 9.94 -6.78 8.75
CA TRP A 295 9.71 -8.04 9.45
C TRP A 295 10.56 -8.09 10.73
N ALA A 296 9.97 -8.36 11.87
CA ALA A 296 10.70 -8.51 13.12
C ALA A 296 11.76 -9.62 13.01
N GLY A 297 12.95 -9.40 13.56
CA GLY A 297 14.10 -10.27 13.38
C GLY A 297 14.90 -10.03 12.09
N SER A 298 14.50 -9.04 11.26
CA SER A 298 15.23 -8.64 10.05
C SER A 298 16.25 -7.54 10.36
N PRO A 299 17.43 -7.55 9.73
CA PRO A 299 18.39 -6.46 9.88
C PRO A 299 17.80 -5.14 9.33
N ASN A 300 18.29 -4.03 9.88
CA ASN A 300 18.10 -2.70 9.30
C ASN A 300 19.48 -2.06 9.08
N HIS A 301 19.94 -2.08 7.85
CA HIS A 301 21.27 -1.58 7.51
C HIS A 301 21.43 -0.06 7.62
N LYS A 302 20.33 0.68 7.85
CA LYS A 302 20.41 2.11 8.19
C LYS A 302 21.04 2.33 9.57
N THR A 303 20.84 1.40 10.49
CA THR A 303 21.25 1.53 11.90
C THR A 303 22.15 0.40 12.39
N GLY A 304 22.32 -0.66 11.59
CA GLY A 304 23.06 -1.86 11.97
C GLY A 304 22.35 -2.75 13.00
N ARG A 305 21.08 -2.46 13.34
CA ARG A 305 20.32 -3.18 14.36
C ARG A 305 19.17 -3.96 13.75
N PRO A 306 18.81 -5.14 14.29
CA PRO A 306 17.64 -5.87 13.83
C PRO A 306 16.34 -5.23 14.35
N ALA A 307 15.28 -5.28 13.54
CA ALA A 307 13.93 -5.02 14.01
C ALA A 307 13.51 -6.09 15.02
N ARG A 308 12.77 -5.71 16.08
CA ARG A 308 12.41 -6.66 17.13
C ARG A 308 11.02 -6.43 17.69
N ILE A 309 10.41 -7.50 18.17
CA ILE A 309 9.16 -7.44 18.93
C ILE A 309 9.48 -6.87 20.30
N LEU A 310 8.78 -5.82 20.70
CA LEU A 310 8.83 -5.24 22.04
C LEU A 310 7.69 -5.78 22.90
N THR A 311 6.47 -5.80 22.37
CA THR A 311 5.30 -6.35 23.04
C THR A 311 4.50 -7.22 22.09
N LEU A 312 3.87 -8.29 22.60
CA LEU A 312 3.04 -9.19 21.84
C LEU A 312 1.90 -9.74 22.70
N ASP A 313 0.66 -9.43 22.32
CA ASP A 313 -0.56 -9.98 22.92
C ASP A 313 -1.38 -10.75 21.88
N LEU A 314 -1.07 -12.03 21.71
CA LEU A 314 -1.77 -12.92 20.77
C LEU A 314 -3.21 -13.22 21.21
N TYR A 315 -3.53 -13.03 22.48
CA TYR A 315 -4.77 -13.46 23.12
C TYR A 315 -5.67 -12.31 23.57
N GLY A 316 -5.19 -11.07 23.47
CA GLY A 316 -5.99 -9.88 23.74
C GLY A 316 -7.22 -9.78 22.83
N ARG A 317 -8.19 -8.97 23.24
CA ARG A 317 -9.40 -8.75 22.44
C ARG A 317 -9.07 -8.08 21.09
N GLY A 318 -9.90 -8.33 20.08
CA GLY A 318 -9.95 -7.50 18.89
C GLY A 318 -10.75 -6.21 19.15
N TYR A 319 -10.49 -5.19 18.36
CA TYR A 319 -11.18 -3.91 18.36
C TYR A 319 -12.15 -3.84 17.18
N ALA A 320 -13.31 -3.23 17.38
CA ALA A 320 -14.07 -2.74 16.23
C ALA A 320 -13.24 -1.61 15.55
N PRO A 321 -13.12 -1.58 14.23
CA PRO A 321 -12.37 -0.52 13.55
C PRO A 321 -12.83 0.88 13.99
N GLU A 322 -14.15 1.05 14.17
CA GLU A 322 -14.76 2.31 14.59
C GLU A 322 -14.42 2.69 16.03
N GLU A 323 -14.15 1.72 16.89
CA GLU A 323 -13.69 1.96 18.26
C GLU A 323 -12.29 2.57 18.25
N LEU A 324 -11.39 2.07 17.40
CA LEU A 324 -10.01 2.57 17.32
C LEU A 324 -9.93 3.98 16.77
N VAL A 325 -10.68 4.28 15.73
CA VAL A 325 -10.58 5.59 15.07
C VAL A 325 -11.58 6.61 15.62
N GLY A 326 -12.47 6.18 16.53
CA GLY A 326 -13.48 7.04 17.12
C GLY A 326 -14.46 7.62 16.08
N ALA A 327 -15.23 8.61 16.51
CA ALA A 327 -16.11 9.41 15.64
C ALA A 327 -15.34 10.57 14.97
N LEU A 328 -14.05 10.39 14.68
CA LEU A 328 -13.29 11.44 14.04
C LEU A 328 -13.90 11.78 12.68
N PRO A 329 -14.03 13.08 12.34
CA PRO A 329 -14.34 13.46 10.98
C PRO A 329 -13.31 12.84 10.05
N ASP A 330 -13.72 12.55 8.82
CA ASP A 330 -12.74 12.17 7.81
C ASP A 330 -11.59 13.20 7.85
N PRO A 331 -10.33 12.75 7.87
CA PRO A 331 -9.22 13.67 7.80
C PRO A 331 -9.52 14.62 6.65
N PRO A 332 -9.29 15.95 6.80
CA PRO A 332 -9.56 16.91 5.75
C PRO A 332 -8.92 16.35 4.52
N GLY A 333 -9.78 15.97 3.55
CA GLY A 333 -9.37 15.13 2.44
C GLY A 333 -8.13 15.81 1.92
N ARG A 334 -7.03 15.10 1.78
CA ARG A 334 -5.76 15.59 1.22
C ARG A 334 -6.22 16.55 0.18
N PRO A 335 -6.04 17.91 0.32
CA PRO A 335 -6.74 18.89 -0.48
C PRO A 335 -6.52 18.38 -1.86
N ALA A 336 -7.62 17.88 -2.47
CA ALA A 336 -7.64 16.87 -3.51
C ALA A 336 -6.52 17.31 -4.40
N GLY A 337 -5.36 16.71 -4.08
CA GLY A 337 -4.10 17.32 -4.24
C GLY A 337 -4.27 17.76 -5.62
N ARG A 338 -4.66 19.05 -5.77
CA ARG A 338 -5.07 19.57 -7.00
C ARG A 338 -4.51 18.62 -7.97
N ARG A 339 -5.32 17.62 -8.28
CA ARG A 339 -5.07 16.77 -9.41
C ARG A 339 -4.81 17.90 -10.33
N ARG A 340 -3.51 18.21 -10.38
CA ARG A 340 -3.07 19.23 -11.28
C ARG A 340 -3.53 18.66 -12.60
N THR A 341 -4.81 18.68 -12.78
CA THR A 341 -5.40 19.29 -13.90
C THR A 341 -4.77 20.67 -13.82
N ARG A 342 -3.46 20.67 -14.05
CA ARG A 342 -2.90 21.64 -14.87
C ARG A 342 -3.65 21.45 -16.19
N GLU A 343 -4.89 21.90 -16.20
CA GLU A 343 -5.32 22.90 -17.10
C GLU A 343 -4.40 24.09 -16.82
N ARG A 344 -3.12 23.87 -16.99
CA ARG A 344 -2.21 24.87 -17.46
C ARG A 344 -2.84 25.22 -18.78
N GLU A 345 -3.59 26.36 -18.78
CA GLU A 345 -3.92 27.06 -20.01
C GLU A 345 -2.75 26.87 -20.95
N ILE A 346 -3.02 26.13 -22.04
CA ILE A 346 -2.03 25.73 -23.01
C ILE A 346 -1.87 26.93 -23.93
N ARG A 347 -1.27 27.97 -23.44
CA ARG A 347 -0.63 28.97 -24.28
C ARG A 347 0.80 28.46 -24.53
N GLY A 348 1.03 27.98 -25.74
CA GLY A 348 2.34 27.48 -26.18
C GLY A 348 2.66 26.04 -25.82
N ARG A 349 1.71 25.11 -25.92
CA ARG A 349 1.97 23.67 -25.69
C ARG A 349 2.77 23.08 -26.81
N ASP A 350 3.89 22.53 -26.40
CA ASP A 350 4.61 21.56 -27.19
C ASP A 350 3.71 20.32 -27.43
N PRO A 351 3.23 20.10 -28.66
CA PRO A 351 2.26 19.05 -28.98
C PRO A 351 2.80 17.65 -28.74
N TYR A 352 4.13 17.47 -28.70
CA TYR A 352 4.75 16.17 -28.52
C TYR A 352 4.68 15.69 -27.07
N LYS A 353 4.63 16.60 -26.09
CA LYS A 353 4.50 16.24 -24.64
C LYS A 353 3.14 15.64 -24.28
N SER A 354 2.17 15.73 -25.16
CA SER A 354 0.84 15.12 -25.00
C SER A 354 0.74 13.73 -25.63
N ILE A 355 1.81 13.23 -26.24
CA ILE A 355 1.85 11.89 -26.84
C ILE A 355 1.94 10.86 -25.71
N PRO A 356 1.06 9.84 -25.68
CA PRO A 356 1.12 8.76 -24.70
C PRO A 356 2.46 8.03 -24.71
N ALA A 357 2.92 7.61 -23.53
CA ALA A 357 4.23 6.99 -23.41
C ALA A 357 4.36 5.70 -24.20
N GLU A 358 3.32 4.88 -24.24
CA GLU A 358 3.28 3.67 -25.07
C GLU A 358 3.49 3.96 -26.56
N ASP A 359 2.93 5.09 -27.07
CA ASP A 359 3.10 5.49 -28.46
C ASP A 359 4.56 5.82 -28.78
N TYR A 360 5.20 6.63 -27.92
CA TYR A 360 6.57 7.03 -28.20
C TYR A 360 7.59 5.93 -27.87
N PHE A 361 7.29 5.00 -26.97
CA PHE A 361 8.10 3.79 -26.79
C PHE A 361 8.07 2.91 -28.06
N TRP A 362 6.88 2.72 -28.61
CA TRP A 362 6.74 1.99 -29.86
C TRP A 362 7.43 2.69 -31.03
N ARG A 363 7.20 3.98 -31.21
CA ARG A 363 7.74 4.70 -32.40
C ARG A 363 9.23 4.93 -32.31
N LEU A 364 9.72 5.44 -31.15
CA LEU A 364 11.13 5.80 -31.03
C LEU A 364 12.02 4.59 -30.70
N ALA A 365 11.59 3.72 -29.77
CA ALA A 365 12.40 2.62 -29.26
C ALA A 365 12.04 1.26 -29.86
N ARG A 366 10.95 1.15 -30.63
CA ARG A 366 10.39 -0.12 -31.13
C ARG A 366 10.04 -1.12 -30.03
N ILE A 367 9.77 -0.61 -28.83
CA ILE A 367 9.39 -1.38 -27.65
C ILE A 367 7.88 -1.34 -27.52
N GLU A 368 7.25 -2.50 -27.50
CA GLU A 368 5.84 -2.64 -27.14
C GLU A 368 5.68 -2.60 -25.63
N VAL A 369 4.83 -1.69 -25.14
CA VAL A 369 4.54 -1.56 -23.71
C VAL A 369 3.39 -2.51 -23.38
N PRO A 370 3.63 -3.56 -22.57
CA PRO A 370 2.57 -4.48 -22.15
C PRO A 370 1.59 -3.81 -21.19
N ASP A 371 0.44 -4.45 -20.94
CA ASP A 371 -0.65 -3.92 -20.10
C ASP A 371 -0.22 -3.58 -18.66
N ASP A 372 0.82 -4.24 -18.14
CA ASP A 372 1.37 -3.98 -16.82
C ASP A 372 2.33 -2.78 -16.79
N GLY A 373 2.63 -2.20 -17.94
CA GLY A 373 3.47 -1.03 -18.11
C GLY A 373 4.96 -1.28 -17.91
N TRP A 374 5.42 -2.56 -17.91
CA TRP A 374 6.83 -2.86 -17.68
C TRP A 374 7.53 -3.34 -18.93
N VAL A 375 8.65 -2.69 -19.21
CA VAL A 375 9.48 -2.96 -20.38
C VAL A 375 10.95 -3.03 -19.99
N SER A 376 11.78 -3.64 -20.85
CA SER A 376 13.22 -3.51 -20.73
C SER A 376 13.67 -2.07 -20.91
N CYS A 377 14.80 -1.72 -20.30
CA CYS A 377 15.34 -0.38 -20.38
C CYS A 377 15.61 0.00 -21.84
N PRO A 378 15.14 1.16 -22.32
CA PRO A 378 15.42 1.62 -23.68
C PRO A 378 16.86 2.11 -23.86
N SER A 379 17.65 2.26 -22.79
CA SER A 379 19.03 2.71 -22.87
C SER A 379 19.91 1.66 -23.50
N PRO A 380 20.65 1.98 -24.58
CA PRO A 380 21.61 1.06 -25.19
C PRO A 380 22.75 0.64 -24.24
N GLU A 381 23.03 1.46 -23.23
CA GLU A 381 24.09 1.21 -22.25
C GLU A 381 23.65 0.31 -21.09
N HIS A 382 22.36 -0.01 -21.03
CA HIS A 382 21.79 -0.81 -19.94
C HIS A 382 20.97 -1.98 -20.50
N PRO A 383 21.63 -3.08 -20.92
CA PRO A 383 20.91 -4.27 -21.36
C PRO A 383 20.21 -4.94 -20.16
N ASP A 384 18.88 -4.91 -20.21
CA ASP A 384 18.06 -5.56 -19.19
C ASP A 384 17.86 -7.05 -19.50
N ILE A 385 18.12 -7.90 -18.52
CA ILE A 385 17.76 -9.32 -18.57
C ILE A 385 16.27 -9.49 -18.17
N SER A 386 15.75 -8.57 -17.35
CA SER A 386 14.34 -8.53 -16.94
C SER A 386 13.82 -7.09 -16.98
N PRO A 387 12.52 -6.87 -17.30
CA PRO A 387 11.97 -5.53 -17.40
C PRO A 387 12.21 -4.69 -16.17
N SER A 388 12.91 -3.57 -16.29
CA SER A 388 13.24 -2.64 -15.22
C SER A 388 12.64 -1.24 -15.39
N CYS A 389 12.00 -0.97 -16.51
CA CYS A 389 11.35 0.30 -16.78
C CYS A 389 9.84 0.24 -16.56
N SER A 390 9.31 1.17 -15.76
CA SER A 390 7.86 1.42 -15.66
C SER A 390 7.47 2.53 -16.63
N VAL A 391 6.47 2.28 -17.44
CA VAL A 391 5.88 3.21 -18.40
C VAL A 391 4.47 3.56 -17.97
N GLY A 392 4.25 4.84 -17.62
CA GLY A 392 2.93 5.39 -17.28
C GLY A 392 2.29 6.09 -18.48
N ASP A 393 1.28 6.96 -18.23
CA ASP A 393 0.52 7.60 -19.31
C ASP A 393 1.37 8.46 -20.25
N TYR A 394 2.28 9.28 -19.68
CA TYR A 394 3.10 10.24 -20.43
C TYR A 394 4.55 10.25 -19.99
N ARG A 395 4.94 9.43 -19.03
CA ARG A 395 6.28 9.38 -18.46
C ARG A 395 6.71 7.96 -18.20
N TRP A 396 8.02 7.77 -18.15
CA TRP A 396 8.64 6.50 -17.85
C TRP A 396 9.81 6.67 -16.86
N ARG A 397 10.21 5.56 -16.26
CA ARG A 397 11.36 5.49 -15.36
C ARG A 397 11.96 4.10 -15.37
N CYS A 398 13.27 4.00 -15.60
CA CYS A 398 14.05 2.82 -15.29
C CYS A 398 14.47 2.83 -13.82
N PHE A 399 14.21 1.74 -13.12
CA PHE A 399 14.57 1.61 -11.70
C PHE A 399 15.98 1.06 -11.49
N SER A 400 16.62 0.53 -12.54
CA SER A 400 17.98 0.02 -12.48
C SER A 400 19.02 1.11 -12.76
N CYS A 401 18.94 1.79 -13.91
CA CYS A 401 19.91 2.83 -14.28
C CYS A 401 19.47 4.25 -13.94
N GLY A 402 18.22 4.46 -13.49
CA GLY A 402 17.72 5.76 -13.06
C GLY A 402 17.22 6.70 -14.16
N HIS A 403 17.36 6.35 -15.44
CA HIS A 403 16.81 7.14 -16.54
C HIS A 403 15.30 7.33 -16.40
N ARG A 404 14.81 8.52 -16.68
CA ARG A 404 13.39 8.86 -16.49
C ARG A 404 13.00 10.10 -17.28
N GLY A 405 11.73 10.23 -17.61
CA GLY A 405 11.21 11.46 -18.18
C GLY A 405 10.02 11.27 -19.10
N GLY A 406 9.93 12.09 -20.15
CA GLY A 406 8.92 12.06 -21.20
C GLY A 406 9.50 11.66 -22.53
N ILE A 407 8.84 12.09 -23.63
CA ILE A 407 9.21 11.73 -24.99
C ILE A 407 10.63 12.19 -25.36
N TYR A 408 11.04 13.41 -24.96
CA TYR A 408 12.38 13.92 -25.26
C TYR A 408 13.46 13.21 -24.47
N ASP A 409 13.15 12.82 -23.22
CA ASP A 409 14.09 12.03 -22.41
C ASP A 409 14.33 10.66 -23.05
N LEU A 410 13.28 10.02 -23.61
CA LEU A 410 13.44 8.77 -24.32
C LEU A 410 14.28 8.94 -25.58
N ALA A 411 14.00 9.96 -26.39
CA ALA A 411 14.77 10.25 -27.59
C ALA A 411 16.25 10.52 -27.29
N SER A 412 16.53 11.25 -26.21
CA SER A 412 17.90 11.51 -25.73
C SER A 412 18.60 10.22 -25.30
N VAL A 413 17.97 9.40 -24.49
CA VAL A 413 18.55 8.14 -23.99
C VAL A 413 18.86 7.17 -25.12
N LEU A 414 17.98 7.07 -26.12
CA LEU A 414 18.23 6.26 -27.33
C LEU A 414 19.43 6.72 -28.13
N ALA A 415 19.79 8.00 -28.03
CA ALA A 415 20.97 8.60 -28.63
C ALA A 415 22.18 8.68 -27.66
N HIS A 416 22.21 7.84 -26.62
CA HIS A 416 23.24 7.83 -25.57
C HIS A 416 23.36 9.14 -24.78
N GLY A 417 22.29 9.94 -24.74
CA GLY A 417 22.25 11.21 -24.02
C GLY A 417 21.64 11.09 -22.61
N PRO A 418 21.67 12.19 -21.85
CA PRO A 418 21.13 12.25 -20.48
C PRO A 418 19.59 12.29 -20.47
N SER A 419 18.99 12.10 -19.30
CA SER A 419 17.54 12.22 -19.07
C SER A 419 17.22 13.01 -17.82
N GLY A 420 15.96 13.43 -17.64
CA GLY A 420 15.50 14.17 -16.48
C GLY A 420 16.16 15.56 -16.35
N ASP A 421 16.61 15.87 -15.13
CA ASP A 421 17.20 17.18 -14.84
C ASP A 421 18.49 17.43 -15.62
N ALA A 422 19.27 16.38 -15.91
CA ALA A 422 20.50 16.49 -16.71
C ALA A 422 20.21 16.89 -18.16
N LEU A 423 19.17 16.32 -18.79
CA LEU A 423 18.73 16.76 -20.12
C LEU A 423 18.21 18.20 -20.11
N ALA A 424 17.47 18.58 -19.09
CA ALA A 424 16.98 19.94 -18.93
C ALA A 424 18.10 20.96 -18.77
N GLY A 425 19.26 20.56 -18.24
CA GLY A 425 20.46 21.37 -18.09
C GLY A 425 21.32 21.44 -19.36
N SER A 426 21.13 20.55 -20.33
CA SER A 426 21.91 20.50 -21.59
C SER A 426 21.06 20.96 -22.77
N ARG A 427 21.30 22.21 -23.21
CA ARG A 427 20.57 22.77 -24.37
C ARG A 427 20.83 21.98 -25.66
N GLU A 428 22.05 21.52 -25.86
CA GLU A 428 22.44 20.80 -27.06
C GLU A 428 21.75 19.42 -27.14
N ASP A 429 21.81 18.64 -26.05
CA ASP A 429 21.15 17.33 -25.99
C ASP A 429 19.64 17.45 -26.12
N PHE A 430 19.07 18.49 -25.49
CA PHE A 430 17.63 18.75 -25.62
C PHE A 430 17.22 19.08 -27.06
N LEU A 431 17.99 19.91 -27.78
CA LEU A 431 17.69 20.23 -29.16
C LEU A 431 17.84 19.01 -30.09
N ARG A 432 18.83 18.14 -29.84
CA ARG A 432 18.97 16.86 -30.56
C ARG A 432 17.75 15.95 -30.30
N ALA A 433 17.31 15.83 -29.06
CA ALA A 433 16.14 15.05 -28.73
C ALA A 433 14.86 15.61 -29.37
N VAL A 434 14.71 16.94 -29.44
CA VAL A 434 13.59 17.59 -30.12
C VAL A 434 13.62 17.31 -31.62
N ALA A 435 14.80 17.37 -32.27
CA ALA A 435 14.94 17.04 -33.69
C ALA A 435 14.53 15.60 -33.95
N ALA A 436 15.03 14.62 -33.18
CA ALA A 436 14.68 13.21 -33.32
C ALA A 436 13.18 12.94 -33.19
N VAL A 437 12.50 13.61 -32.27
CA VAL A 437 11.05 13.49 -32.09
C VAL A 437 10.32 14.12 -33.28
N ARG A 438 10.77 15.23 -33.81
CA ARG A 438 10.17 15.89 -34.99
C ARG A 438 10.33 15.04 -36.24
N ASP A 439 11.48 14.43 -36.41
CA ASP A 439 11.73 13.53 -37.56
C ASP A 439 10.78 12.33 -37.54
N GLU A 440 10.52 11.71 -36.38
CA GLU A 440 9.62 10.56 -36.30
C GLU A 440 8.13 10.93 -36.39
N TYR A 441 7.73 12.10 -35.88
CA TYR A 441 6.30 12.48 -35.81
C TYR A 441 5.85 13.52 -36.81
N GLY A 442 6.78 14.09 -37.60
CA GLY A 442 6.53 15.22 -38.47
C GLY A 442 6.26 16.53 -37.70
N GLU A 443 6.24 17.66 -38.41
CA GLU A 443 5.89 18.93 -37.80
C GLU A 443 4.39 18.93 -37.43
N ARG A 444 4.11 18.88 -36.12
CA ARG A 444 2.76 19.10 -35.58
C ARG A 444 2.59 20.59 -35.28
N ARG A 445 1.75 21.24 -36.07
CA ARG A 445 1.33 22.65 -35.90
C ARG A 445 0.27 22.81 -34.82
#